data_a27c6230442eac8b8a893a4faec0ab09
#
_entry.id   a27c6230442eac8b8a893a4faec0ab09
#
_cell.length_a   1.000
_cell.length_b   1.000
_cell.length_c   1.000
_cell.angle_alpha   90.00
_cell.angle_beta   90.00
_cell.angle_gamma   90.00
#
_symmetry.space_group_name_H-M   'P 1'
#
loop_
_entity.id
_entity.type
_entity.pdbx_description
1 polymer ?
#
loop_
_entity_poly.entity_id
_entity_poly.type
_entity_poly.pdbx_seq_one_letter_code
_entity_poly.pdbx_strand_id
1 'polypeptide(L)'
;MLMNKPLKPLATSTEEQARWDHTGLRRRMILGLWEEDLEDELARHLPADRREAWGPADLSSNPFEQITRQLSVLYHENPSVTNLNGNIEALVSREGLVTKAGLWQLQQRTQQMVLGLRETIVRIDVNPHVEGASVQAPGIQYRIVTPDMVYCENHPDQPDIPVYYQEYRLRKNPQGDLVWVADVLDIRDLNNPVFGMYEVDQDGSLGRDVSEEYMGHPTHRGEDYPYRDSTGKPFLPITLYHAEKTGFLWDTYNASQMVYGSLTCGVLYSMWVHLVRDACWSQKYVAGLSIAGLNQMDQNEIARRSSIATDPSSILVFTQDPDAQGQPLVGSFSIPTDPHALLESVSKYEMRVGLAAGLSPADISRSSNGDPRSGYALAVSRSGQREAQKKFAPVFRMGDEELLAKTAMLANRFLGTDLPEDGYRVSYHSMPLTPEEMRAQREDIIQKMSAGLISPVQAVMMMYDDMDEREAREYLRQVKIERAEFL
;
A
#
# COMPACT_ATOMS: atom_id res chain seq x y z
N MET A 1 14.51 6.45 14.76
CA MET A 1 15.39 7.39 14.07
C MET A 1 16.32 6.75 13.02
N LEU A 2 16.71 5.48 13.09
CA LEU A 2 17.51 4.78 12.07
C LEU A 2 16.68 4.17 10.91
N MET A 3 15.35 4.24 10.95
CA MET A 3 14.47 3.70 9.91
C MET A 3 14.26 4.61 8.68
N ASN A 4 14.71 5.86 8.71
CA ASN A 4 14.36 6.86 7.70
C ASN A 4 15.32 7.01 6.51
N LYS A 5 16.48 6.36 6.55
CA LYS A 5 17.33 6.26 5.35
C LYS A 5 17.73 4.81 5.20
N PRO A 6 17.00 4.03 4.38
CA PRO A 6 17.55 2.76 3.94
C PRO A 6 18.91 3.04 3.31
N LEU A 7 19.91 2.24 3.62
CA LEU A 7 21.15 2.21 2.85
C LEU A 7 20.72 2.12 1.39
N LYS A 8 21.16 3.08 0.59
CA LYS A 8 20.93 3.01 -0.84
C LYS A 8 21.78 1.85 -1.33
N PRO A 9 21.18 0.78 -1.85
CA PRO A 9 21.96 -0.26 -2.51
C PRO A 9 22.82 0.39 -3.58
N LEU A 10 23.92 -0.23 -3.95
CA LEU A 10 24.80 0.29 -4.99
C LEU A 10 24.00 0.34 -6.30
N ALA A 11 23.48 1.52 -6.65
CA ALA A 11 22.78 1.70 -7.90
C ALA A 11 23.77 1.56 -9.04
N THR A 12 23.58 0.55 -9.87
CA THR A 12 24.41 0.33 -11.06
C THR A 12 24.05 1.30 -12.19
N SER A 13 22.89 1.93 -12.10
CA SER A 13 22.42 2.92 -13.09
C SER A 13 21.64 4.06 -12.48
N THR A 14 21.55 5.19 -13.21
CA THR A 14 20.72 6.34 -12.85
C THR A 14 19.23 5.96 -12.77
N GLU A 15 18.80 5.02 -13.60
CA GLU A 15 17.42 4.53 -13.61
C GLU A 15 17.05 3.75 -12.34
N GLU A 16 17.96 2.89 -11.87
CA GLU A 16 17.76 2.20 -10.58
C GLU A 16 17.70 3.17 -9.42
N GLN A 17 18.58 4.16 -9.40
CA GLN A 17 18.55 5.17 -8.35
C GLN A 17 17.19 5.91 -8.34
N ALA A 18 16.71 6.33 -9.52
CA ALA A 18 15.41 6.96 -9.65
C ALA A 18 14.28 6.03 -9.20
N ARG A 19 14.33 4.76 -9.55
CA ARG A 19 13.37 3.74 -9.13
C ARG A 19 13.31 3.63 -7.59
N TRP A 20 14.45 3.54 -6.92
CA TRP A 20 14.50 3.45 -5.46
C TRP A 20 13.99 4.70 -4.76
N ASP A 21 14.38 5.87 -5.24
CA ASP A 21 13.92 7.16 -4.67
C ASP A 21 12.38 7.27 -4.78
N HIS A 22 11.81 6.91 -5.95
CA HIS A 22 10.37 6.91 -6.16
C HIS A 22 9.64 5.83 -5.34
N THR A 23 10.21 4.63 -5.23
CA THR A 23 9.65 3.56 -4.40
C THR A 23 9.67 3.94 -2.93
N GLY A 24 10.77 4.54 -2.46
CA GLY A 24 10.91 5.03 -1.09
C GLY A 24 9.85 6.08 -0.73
N LEU A 25 9.61 7.06 -1.60
CA LEU A 25 8.54 8.05 -1.43
C LEU A 25 7.17 7.38 -1.32
N ARG A 26 6.82 6.52 -2.29
CA ARG A 26 5.53 5.81 -2.29
C ARG A 26 5.33 4.96 -1.04
N ARG A 27 6.38 4.26 -0.60
CA ARG A 27 6.37 3.48 0.62
C ARG A 27 6.10 4.33 1.86
N ARG A 28 6.77 5.49 2.00
CA ARG A 28 6.51 6.42 3.10
C ARG A 28 5.08 6.94 3.07
N MET A 29 4.52 7.25 1.90
CA MET A 29 3.13 7.67 1.76
C MET A 29 2.14 6.57 2.20
N ILE A 30 2.34 5.30 1.81
CA ILE A 30 1.48 4.17 2.22
C ILE A 30 1.57 3.92 3.73
N LEU A 31 2.74 4.16 4.34
CA LEU A 31 2.99 3.94 5.76
C LEU A 31 2.61 5.14 6.64
N GLY A 32 2.19 6.26 6.03
CA GLY A 32 1.91 7.49 6.74
C GLY A 32 3.17 8.24 7.26
N LEU A 33 4.35 7.92 6.72
CA LEU A 33 5.66 8.48 7.11
C LEU A 33 6.15 9.53 6.10
N TRP A 34 5.27 10.32 5.54
CA TRP A 34 5.53 11.24 4.42
C TRP A 34 5.60 12.71 4.81
N GLU A 35 5.73 13.00 6.11
CA GLU A 35 5.78 14.37 6.65
C GLU A 35 6.92 15.18 6.02
N GLU A 36 8.14 14.63 6.02
CA GLU A 36 9.31 15.28 5.41
C GLU A 36 9.10 15.55 3.91
N ASP A 37 8.51 14.59 3.18
CA ASP A 37 8.24 14.74 1.75
C ASP A 37 7.22 15.85 1.48
N LEU A 38 6.20 15.97 2.33
CA LEU A 38 5.19 17.01 2.22
C LEU A 38 5.74 18.38 2.61
N GLU A 39 6.59 18.45 3.63
CA GLU A 39 7.28 19.68 4.02
C GLU A 39 8.23 20.17 2.92
N ASP A 40 8.96 19.26 2.28
CA ASP A 40 9.81 19.58 1.15
C ASP A 40 8.99 20.10 -0.05
N GLU A 41 7.84 19.50 -0.33
CA GLU A 41 6.95 19.98 -1.39
C GLU A 41 6.33 21.33 -1.05
N LEU A 42 5.85 21.51 0.18
CA LEU A 42 5.32 22.78 0.67
C LEU A 42 6.39 23.88 0.59
N ALA A 43 7.62 23.52 0.88
CA ALA A 43 8.77 24.41 0.80
C ALA A 43 9.04 24.97 -0.60
N ARG A 44 8.68 24.26 -1.64
CA ARG A 44 8.78 24.73 -3.04
C ARG A 44 7.76 25.82 -3.38
N HIS A 45 6.66 25.86 -2.64
CA HIS A 45 5.57 26.81 -2.85
C HIS A 45 5.64 28.03 -1.93
N LEU A 46 6.47 27.99 -0.88
CA LEU A 46 6.58 29.06 0.10
C LEU A 46 7.96 29.71 0.10
N PRO A 47 8.04 31.05 0.19
CA PRO A 47 9.29 31.75 0.44
C PRO A 47 9.90 31.31 1.79
N ALA A 48 11.23 31.26 1.85
CA ALA A 48 11.95 30.73 3.02
C ALA A 48 11.63 31.47 4.31
N ASP A 49 11.40 32.76 4.24
CA ASP A 49 11.04 33.65 5.34
C ASP A 49 9.65 33.38 5.92
N ARG A 50 8.78 32.72 5.18
CA ARG A 50 7.44 32.39 5.64
C ARG A 50 7.29 30.98 6.20
N ARG A 51 8.25 30.09 5.96
CA ARG A 51 8.17 28.70 6.43
C ARG A 51 8.04 28.58 7.94
N GLU A 52 8.85 29.31 8.70
CA GLU A 52 8.80 29.29 10.17
C GLU A 52 7.45 29.78 10.73
N ALA A 53 6.80 30.70 10.03
CA ALA A 53 5.52 31.25 10.44
C ALA A 53 4.32 30.32 10.14
N TRP A 54 4.49 29.36 9.23
CA TRP A 54 3.38 28.50 8.80
C TRP A 54 3.10 27.35 9.76
N GLY A 55 4.08 26.84 10.46
CA GLY A 55 3.94 25.61 11.26
C GLY A 55 3.99 24.33 10.43
N PRO A 56 3.69 23.19 11.04
CA PRO A 56 3.80 21.89 10.38
C PRO A 56 2.78 21.72 9.25
N ALA A 57 3.13 20.88 8.26
CA ALA A 57 2.24 20.50 7.18
C ALA A 57 1.02 19.72 7.68
N ASP A 58 -0.11 19.83 6.99
CA ASP A 58 -1.32 19.06 7.31
C ASP A 58 -1.26 17.67 6.70
N LEU A 59 -1.17 16.65 7.57
CA LEU A 59 -1.13 15.23 7.20
C LEU A 59 -2.51 14.55 7.24
N SER A 60 -3.59 15.31 7.43
CA SER A 60 -4.95 14.75 7.61
C SER A 60 -5.52 14.06 6.37
N SER A 61 -5.06 14.43 5.17
CA SER A 61 -5.48 13.84 3.91
C SER A 61 -4.31 13.21 3.17
N ASN A 62 -4.41 11.91 2.92
CA ASN A 62 -3.47 11.14 2.09
C ASN A 62 -4.24 10.37 1.02
N PRO A 63 -4.58 11.01 -0.11
CA PRO A 63 -5.31 10.35 -1.19
C PRO A 63 -4.61 9.11 -1.73
N PHE A 64 -3.28 9.10 -1.80
CA PHE A 64 -2.51 7.98 -2.29
C PHE A 64 -2.75 6.70 -1.47
N GLU A 65 -2.66 6.78 -0.15
CA GLU A 65 -2.92 5.65 0.75
C GLU A 65 -4.40 5.21 0.66
N GLN A 66 -5.31 6.16 0.63
CA GLN A 66 -6.74 5.89 0.55
C GLN A 66 -7.11 5.16 -0.75
N ILE A 67 -6.60 5.64 -1.90
CA ILE A 67 -6.84 5.04 -3.22
C ILE A 67 -6.29 3.62 -3.27
N THR A 68 -5.03 3.42 -2.86
CA THR A 68 -4.41 2.10 -2.87
C THR A 68 -5.16 1.10 -1.98
N ARG A 69 -5.65 1.55 -0.82
CA ARG A 69 -6.47 0.74 0.08
C ARG A 69 -7.82 0.39 -0.51
N GLN A 70 -8.49 1.35 -1.17
CA GLN A 70 -9.80 1.11 -1.79
C GLN A 70 -9.74 0.18 -3.00
N LEU A 71 -8.64 0.22 -3.76
CA LEU A 71 -8.40 -0.68 -4.89
C LEU A 71 -7.95 -2.09 -4.47
N SER A 72 -7.55 -2.28 -3.20
CA SER A 72 -7.09 -3.56 -2.65
C SER A 72 -8.27 -4.45 -2.25
N VAL A 73 -8.96 -5.03 -3.23
CA VAL A 73 -10.25 -5.72 -3.06
C VAL A 73 -10.20 -7.23 -3.28
N LEU A 74 -9.06 -7.81 -3.71
CA LEU A 74 -9.00 -9.24 -4.05
C LEU A 74 -9.14 -10.15 -2.84
N TYR A 75 -8.57 -9.73 -1.71
CA TYR A 75 -8.49 -10.55 -0.49
C TYR A 75 -9.48 -10.08 0.59
N HIS A 76 -10.66 -9.56 0.16
CA HIS A 76 -11.74 -9.21 1.09
C HIS A 76 -12.30 -10.47 1.80
N GLU A 77 -12.20 -11.61 1.13
CA GLU A 77 -12.38 -12.96 1.66
C GLU A 77 -11.19 -13.82 1.26
N ASN A 78 -10.92 -14.89 2.03
CA ASN A 78 -9.84 -15.80 1.70
C ASN A 78 -10.13 -16.48 0.36
N PRO A 79 -9.20 -16.47 -0.61
CA PRO A 79 -9.41 -17.16 -1.89
C PRO A 79 -9.62 -18.65 -1.71
N SER A 80 -10.39 -19.25 -2.63
CA SER A 80 -10.50 -20.68 -2.75
C SER A 80 -9.28 -21.22 -3.50
N VAL A 81 -8.65 -22.25 -2.96
CA VAL A 81 -7.46 -22.88 -3.55
C VAL A 81 -7.78 -24.35 -3.85
N THR A 82 -7.49 -24.76 -5.06
CA THR A 82 -7.58 -26.17 -5.50
C THR A 82 -6.25 -26.59 -6.10
N ASN A 83 -6.03 -27.91 -6.22
CA ASN A 83 -4.87 -28.45 -6.89
C ASN A 83 -5.30 -29.58 -7.81
N LEU A 84 -4.72 -29.62 -9.02
CA LEU A 84 -5.02 -30.62 -10.03
C LEU A 84 -4.32 -31.96 -9.80
N ASN A 85 -3.21 -31.94 -9.04
CA ASN A 85 -2.27 -33.05 -8.96
C ASN A 85 -2.32 -33.83 -7.63
N GLY A 86 -2.99 -33.27 -6.60
CA GLY A 86 -3.03 -33.98 -5.31
C GLY A 86 -3.81 -33.29 -4.21
N ASN A 87 -3.73 -33.88 -3.01
CA ASN A 87 -4.38 -33.33 -1.81
C ASN A 87 -3.56 -32.19 -1.22
N ILE A 88 -4.21 -31.07 -0.95
CA ILE A 88 -3.62 -29.86 -0.38
C ILE A 88 -4.17 -29.50 1.02
N GLU A 89 -4.87 -30.42 1.66
CA GLU A 89 -5.52 -30.16 2.96
C GLU A 89 -4.50 -29.69 4.01
N ALA A 90 -3.32 -30.30 4.05
CA ALA A 90 -2.24 -29.90 4.96
C ALA A 90 -1.71 -28.47 4.69
N LEU A 91 -1.94 -27.94 3.50
CA LEU A 91 -1.53 -26.58 3.13
C LEU A 91 -2.61 -25.54 3.44
N VAL A 92 -3.87 -25.77 3.03
CA VAL A 92 -4.92 -24.75 2.99
C VAL A 92 -6.04 -24.91 4.02
N SER A 93 -6.15 -26.05 4.70
CA SER A 93 -7.17 -26.25 5.73
C SER A 93 -7.06 -25.21 6.85
N ARG A 94 -8.03 -25.18 7.76
CA ARG A 94 -8.02 -24.30 8.94
C ARG A 94 -6.74 -24.46 9.78
N GLU A 95 -6.21 -25.69 9.84
CA GLU A 95 -4.96 -26.03 10.52
C GLU A 95 -3.76 -26.11 9.57
N GLY A 96 -3.96 -25.75 8.31
CA GLY A 96 -2.94 -25.82 7.28
C GLY A 96 -1.83 -24.76 7.41
N LEU A 97 -0.71 -25.01 6.77
CA LEU A 97 0.49 -24.17 6.86
C LEU A 97 0.23 -22.71 6.45
N VAL A 98 -0.48 -22.50 5.34
CA VAL A 98 -0.80 -21.20 4.79
C VAL A 98 -1.72 -20.40 5.72
N THR A 99 -2.71 -21.06 6.29
CA THR A 99 -3.67 -20.44 7.20
C THR A 99 -3.01 -20.07 8.52
N LYS A 100 -2.20 -20.95 9.11
CA LYS A 100 -1.42 -20.67 10.32
C LYS A 100 -0.40 -19.54 10.12
N ALA A 101 0.19 -19.45 8.94
CA ALA A 101 1.13 -18.40 8.59
C ALA A 101 0.44 -17.05 8.28
N GLY A 102 -0.89 -16.99 8.22
CA GLY A 102 -1.64 -15.77 7.95
C GLY A 102 -1.42 -15.21 6.54
N LEU A 103 -1.25 -16.09 5.53
CA LEU A 103 -0.91 -15.65 4.17
C LEU A 103 -1.92 -14.67 3.60
N TRP A 104 -3.22 -14.96 3.71
CA TRP A 104 -4.24 -14.12 3.06
C TRP A 104 -4.36 -12.73 3.67
N GLN A 105 -4.13 -12.60 4.99
CA GLN A 105 -4.04 -11.30 5.66
C GLN A 105 -2.80 -10.51 5.16
N LEU A 106 -1.68 -11.21 4.97
CA LEU A 106 -0.49 -10.61 4.38
C LEU A 106 -0.74 -10.20 2.93
N GLN A 107 -1.43 -11.03 2.13
CA GLN A 107 -1.73 -10.77 0.73
C GLN A 107 -2.65 -9.56 0.53
N GLN A 108 -3.57 -9.31 1.46
CA GLN A 108 -4.34 -8.06 1.45
C GLN A 108 -3.41 -6.83 1.55
N ARG A 109 -2.42 -6.89 2.44
CA ARG A 109 -1.41 -5.83 2.56
C ARG A 109 -0.47 -5.80 1.36
N THR A 110 -0.07 -6.97 0.85
CA THR A 110 0.75 -7.10 -0.37
C THR A 110 0.07 -6.43 -1.55
N GLN A 111 -1.23 -6.65 -1.75
CA GLN A 111 -1.99 -6.01 -2.82
C GLN A 111 -1.93 -4.47 -2.70
N GLN A 112 -2.16 -3.91 -1.52
CA GLN A 112 -2.04 -2.47 -1.30
C GLN A 112 -0.64 -1.96 -1.66
N MET A 113 0.41 -2.67 -1.22
CA MET A 113 1.79 -2.32 -1.54
C MET A 113 2.06 -2.40 -3.04
N VAL A 114 1.64 -3.47 -3.70
CA VAL A 114 1.80 -3.63 -5.16
C VAL A 114 1.13 -2.50 -5.93
N LEU A 115 -0.11 -2.15 -5.56
CA LEU A 115 -0.83 -1.06 -6.23
C LEU A 115 -0.16 0.31 -6.04
N GLY A 116 0.46 0.53 -4.91
CA GLY A 116 1.17 1.78 -4.63
C GLY A 116 2.60 1.80 -5.15
N LEU A 117 3.36 0.73 -4.96
CA LEU A 117 4.78 0.64 -5.35
C LEU A 117 4.99 0.19 -6.80
N ARG A 118 3.96 -0.34 -7.45
CA ARG A 118 3.89 -1.01 -8.76
C ARG A 118 4.34 -2.45 -8.74
N GLU A 119 5.31 -2.81 -7.93
CA GLU A 119 5.77 -4.16 -7.67
C GLU A 119 6.10 -4.35 -6.19
N THR A 120 6.06 -5.60 -5.73
CA THR A 120 6.44 -5.98 -4.38
C THR A 120 6.82 -7.47 -4.35
N ILE A 121 7.75 -7.82 -3.51
CA ILE A 121 8.21 -9.20 -3.36
C ILE A 121 7.58 -9.78 -2.09
N VAL A 122 7.09 -11.01 -2.20
CA VAL A 122 6.78 -11.84 -1.03
C VAL A 122 7.87 -12.90 -0.92
N ARG A 123 8.61 -12.87 0.18
CA ARG A 123 9.61 -13.87 0.51
C ARG A 123 9.04 -14.91 1.45
N ILE A 124 9.39 -16.16 1.21
CA ILE A 124 9.01 -17.31 2.03
C ILE A 124 10.22 -17.67 2.90
N ASP A 125 10.02 -17.64 4.20
CA ASP A 125 10.99 -18.11 5.18
C ASP A 125 10.42 -19.37 5.87
N VAL A 126 11.28 -20.35 6.16
CA VAL A 126 10.90 -21.60 6.85
C VAL A 126 11.62 -21.66 8.18
N ASN A 127 10.86 -21.90 9.24
CA ASN A 127 11.40 -22.15 10.57
C ASN A 127 11.23 -23.64 10.91
N PRO A 128 12.19 -24.51 10.64
CA PRO A 128 12.12 -25.90 11.02
C PRO A 128 12.14 -26.04 12.56
N HIS A 129 11.57 -27.13 13.05
CA HIS A 129 11.60 -27.45 14.47
C HIS A 129 13.04 -27.64 14.95
N VAL A 130 13.43 -26.88 15.96
CA VAL A 130 14.71 -27.04 16.65
C VAL A 130 14.41 -27.62 18.01
N GLU A 131 14.87 -28.83 18.29
CA GLU A 131 14.78 -29.44 19.63
C GLU A 131 15.41 -28.52 20.67
N GLY A 132 14.65 -28.16 21.70
CA GLY A 132 15.10 -27.29 22.78
C GLY A 132 14.85 -25.79 22.57
N ALA A 133 14.37 -25.34 21.41
CA ALA A 133 13.95 -23.96 21.22
C ALA A 133 12.50 -23.76 21.70
N SER A 134 12.33 -23.00 22.74
CA SER A 134 11.03 -22.81 23.41
C SER A 134 10.03 -21.92 22.67
N VAL A 135 10.31 -21.45 21.44
CA VAL A 135 9.65 -20.21 21.00
C VAL A 135 8.87 -20.29 19.69
N GLN A 136 9.07 -21.26 18.81
CA GLN A 136 8.24 -21.31 17.58
C GLN A 136 7.99 -22.74 17.10
N ALA A 137 6.72 -23.04 16.82
CA ALA A 137 6.35 -24.24 16.10
C ALA A 137 6.99 -24.22 14.69
N PRO A 138 7.41 -25.40 14.16
CA PRO A 138 7.87 -25.48 12.77
C PRO A 138 6.79 -24.95 11.84
N GLY A 139 7.16 -24.13 10.89
CA GLY A 139 6.19 -23.50 10.01
C GLY A 139 6.80 -22.64 8.94
N ILE A 140 5.91 -22.20 8.08
CA ILE A 140 6.19 -21.25 7.01
C ILE A 140 5.89 -19.85 7.53
N GLN A 141 6.72 -18.90 7.14
CA GLN A 141 6.50 -17.48 7.36
C GLN A 141 6.60 -16.74 6.02
N TYR A 142 5.78 -15.72 5.87
CA TYR A 142 5.82 -14.85 4.71
C TYR A 142 6.16 -13.44 5.14
N ARG A 143 6.91 -12.72 4.33
CA ARG A 143 7.15 -11.31 4.56
C ARG A 143 7.18 -10.53 3.25
N ILE A 144 6.70 -9.31 3.35
CA ILE A 144 6.71 -8.35 2.26
C ILE A 144 8.08 -7.70 2.22
N VAL A 145 8.69 -7.68 1.04
CA VAL A 145 9.94 -6.99 0.77
C VAL A 145 9.70 -5.96 -0.32
N THR A 146 9.99 -4.70 0.00
CA THR A 146 9.76 -3.60 -0.92
C THR A 146 10.92 -3.43 -1.90
N PRO A 147 10.66 -2.96 -3.13
CA PRO A 147 11.67 -2.88 -4.18
C PRO A 147 12.86 -1.96 -3.87
N ASP A 148 12.69 -0.99 -2.95
CA ASP A 148 13.77 -0.12 -2.46
C ASP A 148 14.73 -0.80 -1.47
N MET A 149 14.44 -2.04 -1.10
CA MET A 149 15.28 -2.84 -0.19
C MET A 149 15.95 -4.02 -0.88
N VAL A 150 15.84 -4.10 -2.21
CA VAL A 150 16.39 -5.22 -2.97
C VAL A 150 17.09 -4.78 -4.26
N TYR A 151 18.09 -5.57 -4.61
CA TYR A 151 18.68 -5.59 -5.94
C TYR A 151 18.43 -6.97 -6.56
N CYS A 152 17.96 -7.01 -7.81
CA CYS A 152 17.74 -8.26 -8.53
C CYS A 152 18.28 -8.14 -9.96
N GLU A 153 18.79 -9.26 -10.47
CA GLU A 153 19.10 -9.41 -11.88
C GLU A 153 18.16 -10.42 -12.52
N ASN A 154 17.77 -10.15 -13.73
CA ASN A 154 16.88 -11.00 -14.50
C ASN A 154 17.61 -12.06 -15.33
N HIS A 155 16.87 -13.11 -15.70
CA HIS A 155 17.36 -14.09 -16.67
C HIS A 155 17.58 -13.41 -18.03
N PRO A 156 18.69 -13.68 -18.74
CA PRO A 156 19.01 -13.03 -20.02
C PRO A 156 17.89 -13.13 -21.07
N ASP A 157 17.27 -14.32 -21.18
CA ASP A 157 16.22 -14.60 -22.15
C ASP A 157 14.80 -14.36 -21.66
N GLN A 158 14.63 -14.13 -20.35
CA GLN A 158 13.32 -13.95 -19.69
C GLN A 158 13.41 -12.76 -18.71
N PRO A 159 13.20 -11.54 -19.21
CA PRO A 159 13.45 -10.31 -18.43
C PRO A 159 12.55 -10.12 -17.18
N ASP A 160 11.50 -10.90 -17.05
CA ASP A 160 10.56 -10.89 -15.90
C ASP A 160 10.89 -11.94 -14.82
N ILE A 161 11.90 -12.80 -15.05
CA ILE A 161 12.29 -13.84 -14.09
C ILE A 161 13.58 -13.45 -13.38
N PRO A 162 13.58 -13.28 -12.05
CA PRO A 162 14.80 -13.02 -11.28
C PRO A 162 15.65 -14.28 -11.17
N VAL A 163 16.98 -14.12 -11.36
CA VAL A 163 17.98 -15.18 -11.16
C VAL A 163 19.04 -14.81 -10.13
N TYR A 164 19.10 -13.56 -9.77
CA TYR A 164 19.92 -13.05 -8.67
C TYR A 164 19.03 -12.18 -7.77
N TYR A 165 19.14 -12.36 -6.47
CA TYR A 165 18.37 -11.64 -5.46
C TYR A 165 19.28 -11.24 -4.31
N GLN A 166 19.29 -9.97 -3.98
CA GLN A 166 20.03 -9.41 -2.87
C GLN A 166 19.10 -8.54 -2.06
N GLU A 167 18.90 -8.88 -0.79
CA GLU A 167 18.01 -8.16 0.12
C GLU A 167 18.77 -7.52 1.26
N TYR A 168 18.56 -6.24 1.46
CA TYR A 168 19.17 -5.46 2.52
C TYR A 168 18.32 -5.48 3.78
N ARG A 169 18.91 -5.85 4.89
CA ARG A 169 18.24 -5.92 6.19
C ARG A 169 19.09 -5.37 7.32
N LEU A 170 18.43 -4.70 8.27
CA LEU A 170 19.06 -4.28 9.51
C LEU A 170 18.99 -5.43 10.52
N ARG A 171 20.11 -5.91 10.99
CA ARG A 171 20.21 -7.01 11.96
C ARG A 171 21.09 -6.62 13.15
N LYS A 172 20.91 -7.30 14.28
CA LYS A 172 21.84 -7.20 15.40
C LYS A 172 22.98 -8.17 15.16
N ASN A 173 24.21 -7.66 15.27
CA ASN A 173 25.40 -8.49 15.30
C ASN A 173 25.52 -9.23 16.65
N PRO A 174 26.46 -10.17 16.81
CA PRO A 174 26.68 -10.86 18.09
C PRO A 174 27.03 -9.93 19.27
N GLN A 175 27.51 -8.71 18.99
CA GLN A 175 27.84 -7.69 19.96
C GLN A 175 26.60 -6.87 20.39
N GLY A 176 25.48 -7.02 19.67
CA GLY A 176 24.23 -6.31 19.93
C GLY A 176 24.04 -5.03 19.13
N ASP A 177 25.00 -4.65 18.29
CA ASP A 177 24.92 -3.46 17.44
C ASP A 177 24.05 -3.72 16.22
N LEU A 178 23.35 -2.68 15.74
CA LEU A 178 22.58 -2.75 14.51
C LEU A 178 23.49 -2.53 13.31
N VAL A 179 23.61 -3.56 12.48
CA VAL A 179 24.40 -3.54 11.24
C VAL A 179 23.53 -3.88 10.04
N TRP A 180 23.86 -3.30 8.91
CA TRP A 180 23.21 -3.67 7.65
C TRP A 180 23.84 -4.95 7.12
N VAL A 181 22.99 -5.90 6.73
CA VAL A 181 23.37 -7.19 6.16
C VAL A 181 22.58 -7.40 4.88
N ALA A 182 23.24 -7.89 3.86
CA ALA A 182 22.63 -8.31 2.61
C ALA A 182 22.52 -9.84 2.57
N ASP A 183 21.28 -10.34 2.38
CA ASP A 183 21.05 -11.74 2.04
C ASP A 183 21.16 -11.90 0.53
N VAL A 184 22.11 -12.67 0.04
CA VAL A 184 22.35 -12.90 -1.38
C VAL A 184 21.94 -14.32 -1.78
N LEU A 185 21.12 -14.42 -2.81
CA LEU A 185 20.67 -15.65 -3.43
C LEU A 185 21.00 -15.56 -4.93
N ASP A 186 21.90 -16.43 -5.40
CA ASP A 186 22.36 -16.46 -6.78
C ASP A 186 22.12 -17.83 -7.41
N ILE A 187 21.27 -17.88 -8.43
CA ILE A 187 20.97 -19.07 -9.21
C ILE A 187 21.31 -18.89 -10.70
N ARG A 188 22.16 -17.90 -11.03
CA ARG A 188 22.62 -17.69 -12.43
C ARG A 188 23.35 -18.92 -12.97
N ASP A 189 24.11 -19.59 -12.12
CA ASP A 189 24.64 -20.92 -12.40
C ASP A 189 23.84 -21.97 -11.60
N LEU A 190 22.96 -22.71 -12.29
CA LEU A 190 22.11 -23.74 -11.68
C LEU A 190 22.91 -24.90 -11.08
N ASN A 191 24.17 -25.11 -11.52
CA ASN A 191 25.01 -26.16 -11.00
C ASN A 191 25.71 -25.73 -9.69
N ASN A 192 25.99 -24.43 -9.57
CA ASN A 192 26.69 -23.86 -8.42
C ASN A 192 25.90 -22.67 -7.85
N PRO A 193 24.67 -22.87 -7.38
CA PRO A 193 23.91 -21.79 -6.76
C PRO A 193 24.56 -21.37 -5.45
N VAL A 194 24.54 -20.06 -5.16
CA VAL A 194 25.16 -19.48 -3.97
C VAL A 194 24.12 -18.86 -3.06
N PHE A 195 24.23 -19.14 -1.77
CA PHE A 195 23.55 -18.41 -0.71
C PHE A 195 24.61 -17.85 0.23
N GLY A 196 24.51 -16.58 0.58
CA GLY A 196 25.42 -15.93 1.51
C GLY A 196 24.80 -14.72 2.19
N MET A 197 25.37 -14.36 3.33
CA MET A 197 25.06 -13.14 4.05
C MET A 197 26.32 -12.29 4.17
N TYR A 198 26.19 -11.02 3.81
CA TYR A 198 27.32 -10.09 3.77
C TYR A 198 26.99 -8.85 4.59
N GLU A 199 27.96 -8.34 5.34
CA GLU A 199 27.85 -6.98 5.85
C GLU A 199 27.78 -6.00 4.68
N VAL A 200 27.06 -4.89 4.88
CA VAL A 200 26.94 -3.86 3.86
C VAL A 200 27.68 -2.64 4.32
N ASP A 201 28.65 -2.21 3.52
CA ASP A 201 29.43 -1.02 3.76
C ASP A 201 28.62 0.26 3.61
N GLN A 202 29.18 1.40 4.03
CA GLN A 202 28.48 2.68 4.01
C GLN A 202 28.11 3.15 2.59
N ASP A 203 28.81 2.68 1.59
CA ASP A 203 28.54 2.95 0.18
C ASP A 203 27.52 1.98 -0.45
N GLY A 204 27.04 1.00 0.33
CA GLY A 204 26.08 -0.02 -0.12
C GLY A 204 26.72 -1.25 -0.76
N SER A 205 28.05 -1.32 -0.85
CA SER A 205 28.78 -2.49 -1.37
C SER A 205 28.73 -3.67 -0.40
N LEU A 206 28.90 -4.88 -0.95
CA LEU A 206 29.04 -6.09 -0.13
C LEU A 206 30.44 -6.13 0.50
N GLY A 207 30.46 -6.11 1.81
CA GLY A 207 31.67 -6.20 2.61
C GLY A 207 31.99 -7.62 3.03
N ARG A 208 32.26 -7.83 4.33
CA ARG A 208 32.65 -9.10 4.92
C ARG A 208 31.51 -10.14 4.83
N ASP A 209 31.87 -11.37 4.48
CA ASP A 209 30.97 -12.53 4.61
C ASP A 209 30.71 -12.82 6.10
N VAL A 210 29.44 -12.77 6.48
CA VAL A 210 28.98 -13.07 7.85
C VAL A 210 28.00 -14.23 7.88
N SER A 211 28.00 -15.05 6.83
CA SER A 211 27.10 -16.19 6.70
C SER A 211 27.17 -17.11 7.92
N GLU A 212 28.37 -17.39 8.44
CA GLU A 212 28.56 -18.25 9.61
C GLU A 212 27.97 -17.64 10.90
N GLU A 213 27.96 -16.32 11.03
CA GLU A 213 27.43 -15.64 12.21
C GLU A 213 25.89 -15.74 12.28
N TYR A 214 25.23 -15.84 11.12
CA TYR A 214 23.77 -15.86 11.00
C TYR A 214 23.23 -17.20 10.48
N MET A 215 24.07 -18.07 9.92
CA MET A 215 23.70 -19.40 9.42
C MET A 215 23.41 -20.44 10.51
N GLY A 216 23.55 -20.11 11.77
CA GLY A 216 22.97 -20.92 12.87
C GLY A 216 21.46 -21.10 12.78
N HIS A 217 20.82 -20.47 11.79
CA HIS A 217 19.42 -20.67 11.48
C HIS A 217 19.21 -22.07 10.90
N PRO A 218 18.25 -22.84 11.42
CA PRO A 218 18.03 -24.23 11.02
C PRO A 218 17.77 -24.45 9.53
N THR A 219 17.31 -23.42 8.80
CA THR A 219 17.11 -23.48 7.35
C THR A 219 18.40 -23.61 6.54
N HIS A 220 19.54 -23.29 7.11
CA HIS A 220 20.80 -23.24 6.36
C HIS A 220 21.74 -24.40 6.66
N ARG A 221 21.64 -25.07 7.76
CA ARG A 221 22.34 -26.30 8.22
C ARG A 221 23.63 -26.72 7.46
N GLY A 222 24.43 -25.76 6.99
CA GLY A 222 25.65 -25.99 6.25
C GLY A 222 25.47 -26.42 4.79
N GLU A 223 24.29 -26.27 4.23
CA GLU A 223 24.06 -26.44 2.79
C GLU A 223 24.50 -25.16 2.05
N ASP A 224 25.26 -25.33 0.97
CA ASP A 224 25.69 -24.20 0.13
C ASP A 224 24.52 -23.44 -0.47
N TYR A 225 23.42 -24.13 -0.79
CA TYR A 225 22.15 -23.54 -1.24
C TYR A 225 20.97 -24.38 -0.77
N PRO A 226 20.17 -23.87 0.17
CA PRO A 226 19.11 -24.65 0.81
C PRO A 226 17.80 -24.75 0.02
N TYR A 227 17.56 -23.86 -0.95
CA TYR A 227 16.27 -23.73 -1.63
C TYR A 227 16.24 -24.51 -2.93
N ARG A 228 15.88 -25.80 -2.86
CA ARG A 228 15.78 -26.73 -4.00
C ARG A 228 14.44 -27.43 -3.98
N ASP A 229 13.89 -27.69 -5.19
CA ASP A 229 12.71 -28.51 -5.37
C ASP A 229 12.98 -30.00 -5.13
N SER A 230 11.98 -30.85 -5.26
CA SER A 230 12.08 -32.32 -5.11
C SER A 230 13.05 -32.97 -6.11
N THR A 231 13.31 -32.32 -7.25
CA THR A 231 14.28 -32.78 -8.26
C THR A 231 15.71 -32.33 -7.99
N GLY A 232 15.91 -31.48 -6.97
CA GLY A 232 17.20 -30.87 -6.62
C GLY A 232 17.52 -29.60 -7.39
N LYS A 233 16.62 -29.07 -8.21
CA LYS A 233 16.80 -27.84 -8.96
C LYS A 233 16.69 -26.64 -8.02
N PRO A 234 17.66 -25.69 -8.04
CA PRO A 234 17.58 -24.49 -7.21
C PRO A 234 16.50 -23.51 -7.70
N PHE A 235 15.85 -22.84 -6.75
CA PHE A 235 14.90 -21.76 -7.03
C PHE A 235 15.03 -20.63 -5.99
N LEU A 236 14.54 -19.44 -6.30
CA LEU A 236 14.48 -18.32 -5.35
C LEU A 236 13.20 -18.44 -4.51
N PRO A 237 13.29 -18.40 -3.15
CA PRO A 237 12.13 -18.50 -2.25
C PRO A 237 11.38 -17.14 -2.17
N ILE A 238 11.16 -16.54 -3.32
CA ILE A 238 10.48 -15.27 -3.49
C ILE A 238 9.45 -15.35 -4.61
N THR A 239 8.41 -14.55 -4.51
CA THR A 239 7.46 -14.32 -5.59
C THR A 239 7.33 -12.83 -5.81
N LEU A 240 7.48 -12.40 -7.04
CA LEU A 240 7.39 -11.01 -7.45
C LEU A 240 5.96 -10.73 -7.96
N TYR A 241 5.29 -9.80 -7.29
CA TYR A 241 3.96 -9.33 -7.66
C TYR A 241 4.06 -8.01 -8.39
N HIS A 242 3.31 -7.87 -9.46
CA HIS A 242 3.22 -6.65 -10.26
C HIS A 242 1.80 -6.09 -10.24
N ALA A 243 1.66 -4.78 -10.34
CA ALA A 243 0.35 -4.15 -10.56
C ALA A 243 -0.17 -4.46 -11.98
N GLU A 244 0.74 -4.54 -12.95
CA GLU A 244 0.47 -4.87 -14.36
C GLU A 244 1.62 -5.72 -14.89
N LYS A 245 1.33 -6.68 -15.76
CA LYS A 245 2.39 -7.50 -16.36
C LYS A 245 3.05 -6.72 -17.49
N THR A 246 4.26 -6.22 -17.27
CA THR A 246 5.05 -5.46 -18.25
C THR A 246 5.99 -6.33 -19.07
N GLY A 247 6.31 -7.54 -18.59
CA GLY A 247 7.32 -8.43 -19.17
C GLY A 247 8.75 -8.08 -18.75
N PHE A 248 8.90 -7.16 -17.81
CA PHE A 248 10.17 -6.80 -17.19
C PHE A 248 10.14 -7.06 -15.69
N LEU A 249 11.34 -7.20 -15.09
CA LEU A 249 11.49 -7.41 -13.66
C LEU A 249 10.97 -6.24 -12.83
N TRP A 250 11.21 -5.01 -13.32
CA TRP A 250 10.81 -3.79 -12.66
C TRP A 250 9.99 -2.89 -13.58
N ASP A 251 8.96 -2.27 -13.03
CA ASP A 251 8.23 -1.20 -13.70
C ASP A 251 9.01 0.12 -13.51
N THR A 252 9.53 0.65 -14.59
CA THR A 252 10.32 1.88 -14.59
C THR A 252 9.49 3.16 -14.49
N TYR A 253 8.19 3.06 -14.45
CA TYR A 253 7.35 4.24 -14.40
C TYR A 253 7.22 4.86 -13.07
N ASN A 254 7.51 6.02 -13.07
CA ASN A 254 7.84 6.92 -12.05
C ASN A 254 6.84 8.04 -11.87
N ALA A 255 6.28 8.56 -12.92
CA ALA A 255 5.36 9.68 -12.88
C ALA A 255 3.94 9.21 -12.59
N SER A 256 3.63 8.96 -11.35
CA SER A 256 2.28 8.66 -10.96
C SER A 256 1.52 9.94 -10.65
N GLN A 257 0.46 10.21 -11.40
CA GLN A 257 -0.48 11.28 -11.10
C GLN A 257 -1.05 11.14 -9.68
N MET A 258 -1.18 9.90 -9.19
CA MET A 258 -1.55 9.61 -7.81
C MET A 258 -0.55 10.18 -6.80
N VAL A 259 0.76 9.99 -7.00
CA VAL A 259 1.79 10.43 -6.04
C VAL A 259 1.84 11.94 -5.97
N TYR A 260 2.11 12.58 -7.10
CA TYR A 260 2.23 14.05 -7.15
C TYR A 260 0.90 14.76 -6.90
N GLY A 261 -0.21 14.17 -7.36
CA GLY A 261 -1.53 14.69 -7.04
C GLY A 261 -1.84 14.66 -5.55
N SER A 262 -1.40 13.61 -4.85
CA SER A 262 -1.57 13.50 -3.39
C SER A 262 -0.68 14.45 -2.62
N LEU A 263 0.57 14.66 -3.04
CA LEU A 263 1.44 15.68 -2.48
C LEU A 263 0.82 17.08 -2.65
N THR A 264 0.31 17.38 -3.86
CA THR A 264 -0.39 18.63 -4.13
C THR A 264 -1.64 18.80 -3.25
N CYS A 265 -2.41 17.73 -3.03
CA CYS A 265 -3.54 17.77 -2.09
C CYS A 265 -3.07 18.15 -0.68
N GLY A 266 -2.01 17.51 -0.17
CA GLY A 266 -1.45 17.83 1.14
C GLY A 266 -1.01 19.30 1.27
N VAL A 267 -0.37 19.84 0.23
CA VAL A 267 -0.02 21.27 0.16
C VAL A 267 -1.27 22.14 0.21
N LEU A 268 -2.28 21.82 -0.59
CA LEU A 268 -3.53 22.61 -0.65
C LEU A 268 -4.30 22.55 0.66
N TYR A 269 -4.36 21.40 1.35
CA TYR A 269 -4.96 21.29 2.67
C TYR A 269 -4.18 22.08 3.72
N SER A 270 -2.86 22.03 3.69
CA SER A 270 -2.02 22.87 4.56
C SER A 270 -2.30 24.36 4.35
N MET A 271 -2.40 24.79 3.09
CA MET A 271 -2.76 26.18 2.76
C MET A 271 -4.18 26.55 3.22
N TRP A 272 -5.14 25.65 3.08
CA TRP A 272 -6.50 25.85 3.56
C TRP A 272 -6.55 26.00 5.09
N VAL A 273 -5.87 25.16 5.84
CA VAL A 273 -5.79 25.26 7.31
C VAL A 273 -5.26 26.62 7.73
N HIS A 274 -4.20 27.11 7.07
CA HIS A 274 -3.65 28.43 7.33
C HIS A 274 -4.62 29.55 6.99
N LEU A 275 -5.30 29.45 5.85
CA LEU A 275 -6.30 30.44 5.47
C LEU A 275 -7.45 30.51 6.48
N VAL A 276 -7.94 29.35 6.97
CA VAL A 276 -8.97 29.29 8.00
C VAL A 276 -8.48 29.96 9.28
N ARG A 277 -7.25 29.69 9.71
CA ARG A 277 -6.64 30.33 10.86
C ARG A 277 -6.59 31.85 10.69
N ASP A 278 -6.09 32.33 9.55
CA ASP A 278 -5.95 33.75 9.26
C ASP A 278 -7.32 34.45 9.09
N ALA A 279 -8.31 33.74 8.57
CA ALA A 279 -9.68 34.26 8.50
C ALA A 279 -10.34 34.38 9.86
N CYS A 280 -10.03 33.45 10.79
CA CYS A 280 -10.51 33.53 12.17
C CYS A 280 -9.79 34.62 12.97
N TRP A 281 -8.56 34.98 12.59
CA TRP A 281 -7.75 35.98 13.28
C TRP A 281 -7.61 37.22 12.42
N SER A 282 -8.63 38.10 12.49
CA SER A 282 -8.59 39.36 11.77
C SER A 282 -7.38 40.19 12.21
N GLN A 283 -6.54 40.59 11.25
CA GLN A 283 -5.46 41.52 11.52
C GLN A 283 -6.01 42.91 11.84
N LYS A 284 -5.64 43.43 12.99
CA LYS A 284 -6.01 44.75 13.39
C LYS A 284 -4.97 45.73 12.87
N TYR A 285 -5.37 46.81 12.27
CA TYR A 285 -4.50 47.88 11.85
C TYR A 285 -4.89 49.17 12.51
N VAL A 286 -3.89 50.00 12.71
CA VAL A 286 -4.03 51.30 13.37
C VAL A 286 -3.24 52.31 12.56
N ALA A 287 -3.85 53.44 12.25
CA ALA A 287 -3.19 54.54 11.60
C ALA A 287 -3.44 55.86 12.44
N GLY A 288 -2.40 56.65 12.60
CA GLY A 288 -2.45 57.90 13.35
C GLY A 288 -2.49 57.75 14.89
N LEU A 289 -2.11 56.56 15.38
CA LEU A 289 -2.00 56.32 16.83
C LEU A 289 -0.60 55.78 17.13
N SER A 290 -0.01 56.15 18.26
CA SER A 290 1.21 55.58 18.82
C SER A 290 0.88 54.62 19.98
N ILE A 291 1.69 53.57 20.14
CA ILE A 291 1.53 52.67 21.29
C ILE A 291 1.91 53.47 22.55
N ALA A 292 1.04 53.44 23.57
CA ALA A 292 1.28 54.13 24.81
C ALA A 292 2.63 53.73 25.46
N GLY A 293 3.51 54.69 25.69
CA GLY A 293 4.80 54.48 26.33
C GLY A 293 6.00 54.22 25.37
N LEU A 294 5.79 54.25 24.03
CA LEU A 294 6.86 54.07 23.07
C LEU A 294 7.96 55.13 23.13
N ASN A 295 7.62 56.38 23.53
CA ASN A 295 8.60 57.48 23.63
C ASN A 295 9.68 57.31 24.71
N GLN A 296 9.61 56.24 25.52
CA GLN A 296 10.57 55.88 26.57
C GLN A 296 11.28 54.55 26.32
N MET A 297 11.09 53.93 25.17
CA MET A 297 11.63 52.61 24.87
C MET A 297 12.79 52.64 23.88
N ASP A 298 13.72 51.71 24.05
CA ASP A 298 14.84 51.52 23.16
C ASP A 298 14.36 51.00 21.80
N GLN A 299 15.05 51.33 20.69
CA GLN A 299 14.67 50.94 19.33
C GLN A 299 14.46 49.41 19.17
N ASN A 300 15.22 48.60 19.89
CA ASN A 300 15.08 47.13 19.87
C ASN A 300 13.80 46.65 20.54
N GLU A 301 13.30 47.37 21.53
CA GLU A 301 12.06 47.05 22.22
C GLU A 301 10.83 47.52 21.44
N ILE A 302 11.00 48.63 20.70
CA ILE A 302 10.01 49.08 19.69
C ILE A 302 9.86 48.07 18.57
N ALA A 303 10.97 47.55 18.04
CA ALA A 303 10.95 46.51 17.03
C ALA A 303 10.33 45.20 17.53
N ARG A 304 10.61 44.79 18.77
CA ARG A 304 9.98 43.63 19.42
C ARG A 304 8.47 43.82 19.65
N ARG A 305 8.03 45.02 20.01
CA ARG A 305 6.60 45.28 20.23
C ARG A 305 5.83 45.61 18.97
N SER A 306 6.49 46.10 17.92
CA SER A 306 5.86 46.24 16.61
C SER A 306 5.59 44.88 15.91
N SER A 307 6.33 43.83 16.35
CA SER A 307 6.07 42.46 15.98
C SER A 307 5.10 41.71 16.92
N ILE A 308 4.29 42.46 17.68
CA ILE A 308 3.30 41.84 18.57
C ILE A 308 2.39 40.94 17.74
N ALA A 309 2.48 39.64 18.02
CA ALA A 309 1.55 38.68 17.55
C ALA A 309 0.13 39.18 17.85
N THR A 310 -0.69 39.30 16.85
CA THR A 310 -2.11 39.67 16.96
C THR A 310 -2.86 38.51 17.58
N ASP A 311 -2.63 38.27 18.87
CA ASP A 311 -3.46 37.35 19.63
C ASP A 311 -4.84 38.02 19.80
N PRO A 312 -5.96 37.38 19.39
CA PRO A 312 -7.30 37.92 19.57
C PRO A 312 -7.64 38.26 21.01
N SER A 313 -6.95 37.69 22.00
CA SER A 313 -7.10 37.97 23.42
C SER A 313 -6.35 39.22 23.88
N SER A 314 -5.47 39.78 23.06
CA SER A 314 -4.64 40.92 23.42
C SER A 314 -5.41 42.24 23.18
N ILE A 315 -5.54 43.06 24.22
CA ILE A 315 -6.05 44.45 24.12
C ILE A 315 -4.87 45.35 23.83
N LEU A 316 -4.78 45.89 22.63
CA LEU A 316 -3.78 46.92 22.30
C LEU A 316 -4.28 48.29 22.76
N VAL A 317 -3.54 48.93 23.60
CA VAL A 317 -3.84 50.29 24.06
C VAL A 317 -3.02 51.28 23.23
N PHE A 318 -3.71 52.18 22.54
CA PHE A 318 -3.10 53.21 21.71
C PHE A 318 -3.34 54.61 22.29
N THR A 319 -2.40 55.51 22.08
CA THR A 319 -2.58 56.96 22.30
C THR A 319 -2.52 57.67 20.96
N GLN A 320 -3.27 58.76 20.85
CA GLN A 320 -3.25 59.57 19.63
C GLN A 320 -1.84 60.20 19.47
N ASP A 321 -1.31 60.07 18.25
CA ASP A 321 -0.04 60.73 17.91
C ASP A 321 -0.28 62.22 17.79
N PRO A 322 0.41 63.07 18.56
CA PRO A 322 0.21 64.53 18.56
C PRO A 322 0.53 65.16 17.19
N ASP A 323 1.37 64.54 16.39
CA ASP A 323 1.80 65.01 15.07
C ASP A 323 0.96 64.45 13.93
N ALA A 324 0.01 63.57 14.17
CA ALA A 324 -0.84 62.96 13.14
C ALA A 324 -1.88 63.96 12.58
N GLN A 325 -1.77 64.29 11.31
CA GLN A 325 -2.80 65.09 10.61
C GLN A 325 -3.93 64.15 10.21
N GLY A 326 -4.96 64.07 11.04
CA GLY A 326 -6.19 63.32 10.75
C GLY A 326 -6.80 62.63 11.96
N GLN A 327 -8.03 62.12 11.81
CA GLN A 327 -8.64 61.28 12.83
C GLN A 327 -7.98 59.95 12.90
N PRO A 328 -7.68 59.41 14.11
CA PRO A 328 -7.13 58.07 14.23
C PRO A 328 -8.09 57.01 13.66
N LEU A 329 -7.54 56.14 12.84
CA LEU A 329 -8.29 55.07 12.22
C LEU A 329 -7.88 53.75 12.87
N VAL A 330 -8.84 53.07 13.48
CA VAL A 330 -8.67 51.70 13.97
C VAL A 330 -9.59 50.79 13.16
N GLY A 331 -9.02 49.77 12.60
CA GLY A 331 -9.82 48.85 11.82
C GLY A 331 -9.30 47.41 11.91
N SER A 332 -10.04 46.48 11.40
CA SER A 332 -9.61 45.11 11.22
C SER A 332 -9.61 44.77 9.74
N PHE A 333 -8.58 44.07 9.34
CA PHE A 333 -8.45 43.56 7.99
C PHE A 333 -8.55 42.04 8.06
N SER A 334 -9.50 41.46 7.34
CA SER A 334 -9.56 40.03 7.07
C SER A 334 -9.35 39.78 5.58
N ILE A 335 -8.69 38.71 5.25
CA ILE A 335 -8.48 38.32 3.86
C ILE A 335 -9.87 38.02 3.26
N PRO A 336 -10.29 38.68 2.17
CA PRO A 336 -11.62 38.48 1.58
C PRO A 336 -11.68 37.19 0.76
N THR A 337 -11.26 36.08 1.36
CA THR A 337 -11.26 34.77 0.70
C THR A 337 -12.27 33.90 1.43
N ASP A 338 -13.11 33.20 0.66
CA ASP A 338 -14.07 32.24 1.22
C ASP A 338 -13.37 30.90 1.45
N PRO A 339 -13.12 30.49 2.71
CA PRO A 339 -12.50 29.20 3.03
C PRO A 339 -13.32 28.01 2.51
N HIS A 340 -14.64 28.16 2.41
CA HIS A 340 -15.52 27.10 1.91
C HIS A 340 -15.33 26.86 0.41
N ALA A 341 -15.26 27.91 -0.38
CA ALA A 341 -15.01 27.82 -1.83
C ALA A 341 -13.64 27.19 -2.14
N LEU A 342 -12.62 27.49 -1.30
CA LEU A 342 -11.31 26.88 -1.42
C LEU A 342 -11.36 25.38 -1.07
N LEU A 343 -12.00 25.00 0.04
CA LEU A 343 -12.16 23.60 0.43
C LEU A 343 -12.90 22.79 -0.65
N GLU A 344 -13.94 23.36 -1.25
CA GLU A 344 -14.65 22.73 -2.38
C GLU A 344 -13.71 22.50 -3.57
N SER A 345 -12.84 23.46 -3.85
CA SER A 345 -11.85 23.36 -4.93
C SER A 345 -10.81 22.26 -4.64
N VAL A 346 -10.32 22.17 -3.41
CA VAL A 346 -9.40 21.12 -2.97
C VAL A 346 -10.06 19.73 -3.07
N SER A 347 -11.31 19.61 -2.62
CA SER A 347 -12.08 18.37 -2.70
C SER A 347 -12.32 17.92 -4.15
N LYS A 348 -12.57 18.86 -5.07
CA LYS A 348 -12.67 18.58 -6.52
C LYS A 348 -11.33 18.11 -7.11
N TYR A 349 -10.22 18.67 -6.63
CA TYR A 349 -8.89 18.24 -7.06
C TYR A 349 -8.58 16.81 -6.54
N GLU A 350 -8.86 16.52 -5.28
CA GLU A 350 -8.74 15.19 -4.70
C GLU A 350 -9.57 14.16 -5.47
N MET A 351 -10.82 14.49 -5.79
CA MET A 351 -11.67 13.66 -6.65
C MET A 351 -11.04 13.39 -8.02
N ARG A 352 -10.41 14.39 -8.64
CA ARG A 352 -9.72 14.23 -9.92
C ARG A 352 -8.54 13.27 -9.81
N VAL A 353 -7.79 13.31 -8.71
CA VAL A 353 -6.69 12.35 -8.44
C VAL A 353 -7.22 10.92 -8.36
N GLY A 354 -8.33 10.71 -7.65
CA GLY A 354 -8.96 9.40 -7.54
C GLY A 354 -9.54 8.88 -8.86
N LEU A 355 -10.18 9.75 -9.66
CA LEU A 355 -10.66 9.40 -10.99
C LEU A 355 -9.52 8.96 -11.91
N ALA A 356 -8.38 9.64 -11.86
CA ALA A 356 -7.20 9.26 -12.64
C ALA A 356 -6.63 7.89 -12.24
N ALA A 357 -6.90 7.45 -11.02
CA ALA A 357 -6.54 6.13 -10.50
C ALA A 357 -7.59 5.03 -10.81
N GLY A 358 -8.72 5.39 -11.43
CA GLY A 358 -9.78 4.45 -11.79
C GLY A 358 -10.88 4.25 -10.73
N LEU A 359 -10.92 5.11 -9.69
CA LEU A 359 -12.03 5.12 -8.74
C LEU A 359 -13.20 5.94 -9.27
N SER A 360 -14.42 5.57 -8.88
CA SER A 360 -15.59 6.38 -9.17
C SER A 360 -15.68 7.60 -8.22
N PRO A 361 -16.37 8.69 -8.59
CA PRO A 361 -16.56 9.83 -7.71
C PRO A 361 -17.20 9.45 -6.36
N ALA A 362 -18.06 8.43 -6.37
CA ALA A 362 -18.73 7.95 -5.17
C ALA A 362 -17.80 7.19 -4.21
N ASP A 363 -16.73 6.54 -4.75
CA ASP A 363 -15.73 5.88 -3.94
C ASP A 363 -14.85 6.89 -3.18
N ILE A 364 -14.70 8.10 -3.73
CA ILE A 364 -13.82 9.14 -3.19
C ILE A 364 -14.60 10.08 -2.26
N SER A 365 -15.81 10.47 -2.66
CA SER A 365 -16.62 11.38 -1.86
C SER A 365 -17.18 10.70 -0.63
N ARG A 366 -16.59 10.96 0.51
CA ARG A 366 -17.14 10.66 1.84
C ARG A 366 -18.25 11.62 2.24
N SER A 367 -18.80 12.43 1.29
CA SER A 367 -19.86 13.37 1.62
C SER A 367 -21.09 12.59 2.00
N SER A 368 -21.46 12.68 3.27
CA SER A 368 -22.66 12.14 3.90
C SER A 368 -23.98 12.64 3.31
N ASN A 369 -23.92 13.49 2.30
CA ASN A 369 -25.09 14.07 1.63
C ASN A 369 -25.75 13.15 0.59
N GLY A 370 -25.18 11.99 0.33
CA GLY A 370 -25.74 10.96 -0.53
C GLY A 370 -25.98 9.70 0.27
N ASP A 371 -26.96 9.73 1.19
CA ASP A 371 -27.56 8.48 1.63
C ASP A 371 -28.01 7.76 0.35
N PRO A 372 -27.37 6.65 -0.07
CA PRO A 372 -27.78 5.98 -1.30
C PRO A 372 -29.18 5.39 -1.05
N ARG A 373 -30.19 6.22 -1.33
CA ARG A 373 -31.60 5.85 -1.16
C ARG A 373 -32.04 4.74 -2.11
N SER A 374 -31.13 4.29 -3.01
CA SER A 374 -31.36 3.15 -3.88
C SER A 374 -30.11 2.28 -3.99
N GLY A 375 -30.29 0.96 -4.03
CA GLY A 375 -29.21 0.03 -4.24
C GLY A 375 -28.50 0.21 -5.58
N TYR A 376 -29.17 0.82 -6.58
CA TYR A 376 -28.54 1.22 -7.83
C TYR A 376 -27.43 2.25 -7.62
N ALA A 377 -27.67 3.28 -6.79
CA ALA A 377 -26.66 4.26 -6.46
C ALA A 377 -25.45 3.62 -5.72
N LEU A 378 -25.72 2.64 -4.83
CA LEU A 378 -24.67 1.90 -4.15
C LEU A 378 -23.92 0.96 -5.11
N ALA A 379 -24.60 0.36 -6.07
CA ALA A 379 -24.00 -0.47 -7.12
C ALA A 379 -23.07 0.34 -8.02
N VAL A 380 -23.50 1.51 -8.43
CA VAL A 380 -22.68 2.46 -9.22
C VAL A 380 -21.47 2.91 -8.40
N SER A 381 -21.64 3.15 -7.09
CA SER A 381 -20.52 3.57 -6.23
C SER A 381 -19.43 2.52 -6.10
N ARG A 382 -19.75 1.22 -6.22
CA ARG A 382 -18.79 0.12 -6.16
C ARG A 382 -18.28 -0.36 -7.52
N SER A 383 -18.69 0.29 -8.62
CA SER A 383 -18.29 -0.14 -9.97
C SER A 383 -16.77 -0.10 -10.15
N GLY A 384 -16.09 0.95 -9.66
CA GLY A 384 -14.64 1.08 -9.75
C GLY A 384 -13.89 -0.04 -9.03
N GLN A 385 -14.37 -0.46 -7.85
CA GLN A 385 -13.78 -1.57 -7.10
C GLN A 385 -13.96 -2.92 -7.81
N ARG A 386 -15.10 -3.16 -8.45
CA ARG A 386 -15.34 -4.38 -9.23
C ARG A 386 -14.49 -4.46 -10.50
N GLU A 387 -14.33 -3.32 -11.16
CA GLU A 387 -13.42 -3.23 -12.32
C GLU A 387 -11.98 -3.47 -11.89
N ALA A 388 -11.56 -2.90 -10.75
CA ALA A 388 -10.25 -3.15 -10.16
C ALA A 388 -10.05 -4.65 -9.85
N GLN A 389 -11.07 -5.33 -9.28
CA GLN A 389 -11.01 -6.76 -9.03
C GLN A 389 -10.77 -7.54 -10.34
N LYS A 390 -11.55 -7.26 -11.38
CA LYS A 390 -11.40 -7.93 -12.69
C LYS A 390 -10.05 -7.65 -13.34
N LYS A 391 -9.54 -6.44 -13.21
CA LYS A 391 -8.25 -6.02 -13.76
C LYS A 391 -7.08 -6.72 -13.06
N PHE A 392 -7.08 -6.78 -11.73
CA PHE A 392 -5.94 -7.26 -10.97
C PHE A 392 -5.95 -8.77 -10.71
N ALA A 393 -7.12 -9.41 -10.65
CA ALA A 393 -7.23 -10.84 -10.37
C ALA A 393 -6.35 -11.75 -11.23
N PRO A 394 -6.22 -11.57 -12.56
CA PRO A 394 -5.38 -12.45 -13.38
C PRO A 394 -3.90 -12.38 -13.00
N VAL A 395 -3.39 -11.18 -12.70
CA VAL A 395 -1.96 -10.96 -12.39
C VAL A 395 -1.63 -11.51 -11.00
N PHE A 396 -2.47 -11.20 -10.00
CA PHE A 396 -2.28 -11.71 -8.66
C PHE A 396 -2.44 -13.23 -8.57
N ARG A 397 -3.35 -13.81 -9.34
CA ARG A 397 -3.52 -15.28 -9.43
C ARG A 397 -2.23 -15.97 -9.81
N MET A 398 -1.53 -15.49 -10.82
CA MET A 398 -0.25 -16.06 -11.23
C MET A 398 0.78 -16.03 -10.10
N GLY A 399 0.87 -14.92 -9.37
CA GLY A 399 1.75 -14.79 -8.21
C GLY A 399 1.36 -15.72 -7.06
N ASP A 400 0.06 -15.81 -6.74
CA ASP A 400 -0.41 -16.68 -5.66
C ASP A 400 -0.19 -18.17 -5.99
N GLU A 401 -0.45 -18.60 -7.23
CA GLU A 401 -0.20 -19.96 -7.67
C GLU A 401 1.29 -20.32 -7.58
N GLU A 402 2.18 -19.39 -7.98
CA GLU A 402 3.63 -19.54 -7.84
C GLU A 402 4.07 -19.58 -6.37
N LEU A 403 3.52 -18.68 -5.53
CA LEU A 403 3.82 -18.62 -4.11
C LEU A 403 3.44 -19.92 -3.39
N LEU A 404 2.27 -20.48 -3.69
CA LEU A 404 1.81 -21.74 -3.13
C LEU A 404 2.69 -22.92 -3.57
N ALA A 405 3.08 -22.98 -4.84
CA ALA A 405 4.00 -23.98 -5.35
C ALA A 405 5.35 -23.95 -4.63
N LYS A 406 5.96 -22.77 -4.51
CA LYS A 406 7.23 -22.58 -3.76
C LYS A 406 7.06 -22.88 -2.26
N THR A 407 5.92 -22.57 -1.69
CA THR A 407 5.59 -22.93 -0.30
C THR A 407 5.56 -24.45 -0.12
N ALA A 408 4.94 -25.18 -1.05
CA ALA A 408 4.91 -26.64 -1.02
C ALA A 408 6.31 -27.26 -1.16
N MET A 409 7.14 -26.76 -2.09
CA MET A 409 8.54 -27.19 -2.25
C MET A 409 9.32 -27.05 -0.96
N LEU A 410 9.19 -25.90 -0.27
CA LEU A 410 9.86 -25.66 1.00
C LEU A 410 9.30 -26.51 2.13
N ALA A 411 7.98 -26.68 2.19
CA ALA A 411 7.34 -27.52 3.20
C ALA A 411 7.76 -29.00 3.05
N ASN A 412 7.80 -29.51 1.84
CA ASN A 412 8.25 -30.89 1.56
C ASN A 412 9.69 -31.07 2.02
N ARG A 413 10.58 -30.13 1.70
CA ARG A 413 12.00 -30.23 2.04
C ARG A 413 12.29 -30.08 3.54
N PHE A 414 11.68 -29.10 4.20
CA PHE A 414 12.04 -28.74 5.57
C PHE A 414 11.07 -29.26 6.64
N LEU A 415 9.82 -29.49 6.29
CA LEU A 415 8.79 -29.94 7.23
C LEU A 415 8.37 -31.39 6.98
N GLY A 416 8.89 -32.04 5.94
CA GLY A 416 8.62 -33.45 5.62
C GLY A 416 7.17 -33.69 5.18
N THR A 417 6.54 -32.69 4.55
CA THR A 417 5.22 -32.86 3.95
C THR A 417 5.33 -33.55 2.58
N ASP A 418 4.21 -34.02 2.06
CA ASP A 418 4.11 -34.61 0.71
C ASP A 418 3.04 -33.82 -0.07
N LEU A 419 3.34 -32.55 -0.35
CA LEU A 419 2.46 -31.64 -1.04
C LEU A 419 2.82 -31.59 -2.55
N PRO A 420 1.82 -31.47 -3.45
CA PRO A 420 2.11 -31.25 -4.85
C PRO A 420 2.86 -29.94 -5.06
N GLU A 421 3.96 -29.96 -5.82
CA GLU A 421 4.82 -28.79 -6.05
C GLU A 421 4.36 -27.92 -7.22
N ASP A 422 3.28 -28.33 -7.92
CA ASP A 422 2.68 -27.59 -9.02
C ASP A 422 1.15 -27.81 -9.09
N GLY A 423 0.50 -27.22 -10.10
CA GLY A 423 -0.93 -27.46 -10.38
C GLY A 423 -1.90 -26.70 -9.50
N TYR A 424 -1.44 -25.70 -8.75
CA TYR A 424 -2.30 -24.85 -7.93
C TYR A 424 -3.20 -23.97 -8.79
N ARG A 425 -4.43 -23.77 -8.31
CA ARG A 425 -5.43 -22.87 -8.87
C ARG A 425 -6.04 -22.03 -7.77
N VAL A 426 -5.99 -20.71 -7.96
CA VAL A 426 -6.51 -19.73 -7.00
C VAL A 426 -7.72 -19.03 -7.62
N SER A 427 -8.82 -19.00 -6.88
CA SER A 427 -10.06 -18.33 -7.28
C SER A 427 -10.45 -17.30 -6.22
N TYR A 428 -10.63 -16.05 -6.63
CA TYR A 428 -11.05 -14.96 -5.75
C TYR A 428 -12.57 -14.87 -5.73
N HIS A 429 -13.13 -14.65 -4.54
CA HIS A 429 -14.55 -14.43 -4.38
C HIS A 429 -14.97 -13.10 -4.98
N SER A 430 -16.10 -13.10 -5.68
CA SER A 430 -16.67 -11.88 -6.22
C SER A 430 -17.11 -10.94 -5.09
N MET A 431 -16.99 -9.65 -5.28
CA MET A 431 -17.51 -8.70 -4.30
C MET A 431 -19.02 -8.90 -4.11
N PRO A 432 -19.50 -8.92 -2.85
CA PRO A 432 -20.91 -9.18 -2.57
C PRO A 432 -21.80 -8.16 -3.27
N LEU A 433 -22.84 -8.66 -3.93
CA LEU A 433 -23.85 -7.86 -4.58
C LEU A 433 -24.78 -7.20 -3.53
N THR A 434 -25.28 -6.02 -3.82
CA THR A 434 -26.32 -5.42 -3.01
C THR A 434 -27.63 -6.23 -3.15
N PRO A 435 -28.56 -6.16 -2.18
CA PRO A 435 -29.83 -6.86 -2.28
C PRO A 435 -30.64 -6.53 -3.54
N GLU A 436 -30.51 -5.30 -4.03
CA GLU A 436 -31.20 -4.86 -5.27
C GLU A 436 -30.51 -5.38 -6.53
N GLU A 437 -29.16 -5.40 -6.55
CA GLU A 437 -28.44 -6.06 -7.64
C GLU A 437 -28.73 -7.55 -7.69
N MET A 438 -28.79 -8.23 -6.55
CA MET A 438 -29.18 -9.64 -6.47
C MET A 438 -30.62 -9.84 -7.01
N ARG A 439 -31.54 -8.93 -6.74
CA ARG A 439 -32.89 -8.99 -7.32
C ARG A 439 -32.86 -8.79 -8.81
N ALA A 440 -32.18 -7.75 -9.30
CA ALA A 440 -32.05 -7.46 -10.73
C ALA A 440 -31.38 -8.62 -11.48
N GLN A 441 -30.33 -9.21 -10.91
CA GLN A 441 -29.67 -10.39 -11.47
C GLN A 441 -30.61 -11.59 -11.52
N ARG A 442 -31.36 -11.85 -10.45
CA ARG A 442 -32.35 -12.95 -10.43
C ARG A 442 -33.46 -12.75 -11.46
N GLU A 443 -33.96 -11.53 -11.59
CA GLU A 443 -34.98 -11.18 -12.58
C GLU A 443 -34.45 -11.39 -14.02
N ASP A 444 -33.22 -10.94 -14.32
CA ASP A 444 -32.58 -11.14 -15.60
C ASP A 444 -32.37 -12.65 -15.92
N ILE A 445 -31.90 -13.43 -14.94
CA ILE A 445 -31.72 -14.88 -15.08
C ILE A 445 -33.07 -15.56 -15.35
N ILE A 446 -34.13 -15.19 -14.62
CA ILE A 446 -35.49 -15.73 -14.80
C ILE A 446 -36.02 -15.36 -16.18
N GLN A 447 -35.82 -14.13 -16.66
CA GLN A 447 -36.20 -13.72 -17.99
C GLN A 447 -35.47 -14.49 -19.09
N LYS A 448 -34.16 -14.66 -18.97
CA LYS A 448 -33.34 -15.47 -19.90
C LYS A 448 -33.76 -16.93 -19.91
N MET A 449 -34.07 -17.49 -18.76
CA MET A 449 -34.57 -18.87 -18.63
C MET A 449 -35.97 -19.02 -19.24
N SER A 450 -36.88 -18.05 -19.00
CA SER A 450 -38.23 -18.06 -19.59
C SER A 450 -38.23 -17.87 -21.12
N ALA A 451 -37.26 -17.11 -21.62
CA ALA A 451 -37.03 -16.93 -23.05
C ALA A 451 -36.29 -18.13 -23.71
N GLY A 452 -35.92 -19.17 -22.95
CA GLY A 452 -35.21 -20.34 -23.45
C GLY A 452 -33.75 -20.08 -23.84
N LEU A 453 -33.19 -18.96 -23.44
CA LEU A 453 -31.80 -18.57 -23.77
C LEU A 453 -30.76 -19.30 -22.93
N ILE A 454 -31.13 -19.72 -21.73
CA ILE A 454 -30.27 -20.44 -20.79
C ILE A 454 -31.01 -21.69 -20.24
N SER A 455 -30.25 -22.74 -19.95
CA SER A 455 -30.79 -23.93 -19.29
C SER A 455 -30.96 -23.69 -17.76
N PRO A 456 -31.81 -24.47 -17.08
CA PRO A 456 -31.92 -24.42 -15.64
C PRO A 456 -30.59 -24.65 -14.89
N VAL A 457 -29.71 -25.48 -15.44
CA VAL A 457 -28.37 -25.73 -14.92
C VAL A 457 -27.50 -24.47 -15.01
N GLN A 458 -27.50 -23.82 -16.16
CA GLN A 458 -26.81 -22.58 -16.37
C GLN A 458 -27.38 -21.45 -15.49
N ALA A 459 -28.69 -21.42 -15.26
CA ALA A 459 -29.32 -20.44 -14.36
C ALA A 459 -28.85 -20.61 -12.90
N VAL A 460 -28.70 -21.85 -12.43
CA VAL A 460 -28.17 -22.15 -11.10
C VAL A 460 -26.70 -21.73 -11.02
N MET A 461 -25.87 -22.06 -11.98
CA MET A 461 -24.46 -21.64 -12.04
C MET A 461 -24.29 -20.12 -12.08
N MET A 462 -25.23 -19.40 -12.72
CA MET A 462 -25.26 -17.93 -12.72
C MET A 462 -25.74 -17.32 -11.39
N MET A 463 -26.52 -18.06 -10.60
CA MET A 463 -26.99 -17.62 -9.28
C MET A 463 -25.97 -17.88 -8.17
N TYR A 464 -25.15 -18.92 -8.34
CA TYR A 464 -24.19 -19.39 -7.36
C TYR A 464 -22.83 -19.55 -8.04
N ASP A 465 -21.99 -18.53 -7.93
CA ASP A 465 -20.69 -18.45 -8.63
C ASP A 465 -19.72 -19.59 -8.28
N ASP A 466 -19.97 -20.28 -7.16
CA ASP A 466 -19.11 -21.36 -6.64
C ASP A 466 -19.55 -22.77 -7.12
N MET A 467 -20.66 -22.90 -7.85
CA MET A 467 -21.18 -24.21 -8.29
C MET A 467 -20.69 -24.57 -9.69
N ASP A 468 -20.11 -25.76 -9.79
CA ASP A 468 -19.82 -26.36 -11.08
C ASP A 468 -21.08 -26.96 -11.74
N GLU A 469 -20.96 -27.40 -12.99
CA GLU A 469 -22.10 -27.99 -13.75
C GLU A 469 -22.65 -29.27 -13.09
N ARG A 470 -21.79 -30.03 -12.42
CA ARG A 470 -22.15 -31.27 -11.73
C ARG A 470 -22.93 -30.99 -10.45
N GLU A 471 -22.45 -30.08 -9.69
CA GLU A 471 -23.09 -29.61 -8.43
C GLU A 471 -24.43 -28.92 -8.71
N ALA A 472 -24.49 -28.07 -9.75
CA ALA A 472 -25.74 -27.46 -10.20
C ALA A 472 -26.79 -28.48 -10.65
N ARG A 473 -26.39 -29.56 -11.33
CA ARG A 473 -27.30 -30.67 -11.69
C ARG A 473 -27.78 -31.43 -10.44
N GLU A 474 -26.94 -31.64 -9.46
CA GLU A 474 -27.29 -32.33 -8.22
C GLU A 474 -28.25 -31.48 -7.38
N TYR A 475 -27.97 -30.19 -7.26
CA TYR A 475 -28.86 -29.22 -6.62
C TYR A 475 -30.26 -29.22 -7.24
N LEU A 476 -30.34 -29.16 -8.57
CA LEU A 476 -31.64 -29.22 -9.29
C LEU A 476 -32.38 -30.56 -9.11
N ARG A 477 -31.67 -31.68 -8.92
CA ARG A 477 -32.29 -32.97 -8.57
C ARG A 477 -32.88 -32.96 -7.20
N GLN A 478 -32.15 -32.44 -6.20
CA GLN A 478 -32.64 -32.29 -4.83
C GLN A 478 -33.89 -31.40 -4.79
N VAL A 479 -33.86 -30.21 -5.41
CA VAL A 479 -35.02 -29.31 -5.48
C VAL A 479 -36.23 -29.98 -6.12
N LYS A 480 -36.05 -30.88 -7.12
CA LYS A 480 -37.15 -31.63 -7.72
C LYS A 480 -37.73 -32.69 -6.77
N ILE A 481 -36.88 -33.35 -5.99
CA ILE A 481 -37.30 -34.34 -5.02
C ILE A 481 -38.09 -33.65 -3.89
N GLU A 482 -37.55 -32.61 -3.33
CA GLU A 482 -38.23 -31.84 -2.29
C GLU A 482 -39.57 -31.26 -2.74
N ARG A 483 -39.67 -30.74 -3.96
CA ARG A 483 -40.95 -30.32 -4.52
C ARG A 483 -41.96 -31.45 -4.67
N ALA A 484 -41.50 -32.68 -4.97
CA ALA A 484 -42.39 -33.82 -5.12
C ALA A 484 -42.84 -34.36 -3.73
N GLU A 485 -42.10 -34.10 -2.66
CA GLU A 485 -42.45 -34.48 -1.30
C GLU A 485 -43.41 -33.50 -0.63
N PHE A 486 -43.42 -32.24 -1.06
CA PHE A 486 -44.26 -31.16 -0.50
C PHE A 486 -45.52 -30.85 -1.30
N LEU A 487 -45.75 -31.52 -2.44
CA LEU A 487 -46.99 -31.46 -3.24
C LEU A 487 -47.78 -32.78 -3.16
#